data_054c21587e734a8f42673cc2fe84e4eb
#
_entry.id   054c21587e734a8f42673cc2fe84e4eb
#
_cell.length_a   1.000
_cell.length_b   1.000
_cell.length_c   1.000
_cell.angle_alpha   90.00
_cell.angle_beta   90.00
_cell.angle_gamma   90.00
#
_symmetry.space_group_name_H-M   'P 1'
#
loop_
_entity.id
_entity.type
_entity.pdbx_description
1 polymer ?
#
loop_
_entity_poly.entity_id
_entity_poly.type
_entity_poly.pdbx_seq_one_letter_code
_entity_poly.pdbx_strand_id
1 'polypeptide(L)'
;MEINDILIRFKETHQHFAVILDEYGGTEGVLTMEDILEEIVGEIWDESDDPEEPYVKTKNGSYIVDGKMNLEDFCDLFDLDYEEIDTEYVTIGGFCIELLDDNFAKLNDVIIYKNLEMKVIAIDEKQTIEKLKIKVNEKEEEDKPFHKKVIESISGQDD
;
A
#
# COMPACT_ATOMS: atom_id res chain seq x y z
N MET A 1 13.89 -18.11 -4.32
CA MET A 1 12.61 -18.84 -4.48
C MET A 1 11.50 -17.81 -4.58
N GLU A 2 10.72 -17.89 -5.62
CA GLU A 2 9.63 -16.94 -5.84
C GLU A 2 8.41 -17.30 -5.00
N ILE A 3 7.57 -16.30 -4.69
CA ILE A 3 6.37 -16.47 -3.86
C ILE A 3 5.44 -17.55 -4.44
N ASN A 4 5.30 -17.58 -5.76
CA ASN A 4 4.49 -18.58 -6.44
C ASN A 4 4.98 -20.00 -6.19
N ASP A 5 6.28 -20.22 -6.17
CA ASP A 5 6.89 -21.54 -5.89
C ASP A 5 6.60 -21.99 -4.47
N ILE A 6 6.64 -21.06 -3.53
CA ILE A 6 6.33 -21.33 -2.12
C ILE A 6 4.84 -21.70 -1.98
N LEU A 7 3.95 -20.99 -2.66
CA LEU A 7 2.52 -21.28 -2.63
C LEU A 7 2.22 -22.68 -3.18
N ILE A 8 2.85 -23.06 -4.30
CA ILE A 8 2.70 -24.40 -4.89
C ILE A 8 3.16 -25.45 -3.87
N ARG A 9 4.29 -25.22 -3.23
CA ARG A 9 4.83 -26.13 -2.23
C ARG A 9 3.90 -26.31 -1.03
N PHE A 10 3.30 -25.21 -0.54
CA PHE A 10 2.33 -25.27 0.53
C PHE A 10 1.10 -26.09 0.15
N LYS A 11 0.63 -25.96 -1.09
CA LYS A 11 -0.49 -26.76 -1.59
C LYS A 11 -0.15 -28.24 -1.69
N GLU A 12 1.03 -28.57 -2.20
CA GLU A 12 1.46 -29.95 -2.38
C GLU A 12 1.70 -30.66 -1.05
N THR A 13 2.23 -29.96 -0.07
CA THR A 13 2.59 -30.53 1.23
C THR A 13 1.50 -30.37 2.29
N HIS A 14 0.41 -29.68 1.96
CA HIS A 14 -0.69 -29.34 2.89
C HIS A 14 -0.19 -28.64 4.16
N GLN A 15 0.86 -27.84 4.03
CA GLN A 15 1.39 -27.05 5.14
C GLN A 15 0.91 -25.63 5.06
N HIS A 16 0.86 -24.97 6.21
CA HIS A 16 0.36 -23.60 6.33
C HIS A 16 1.41 -22.60 6.75
N PHE A 17 2.60 -23.05 7.10
CA PHE A 17 3.71 -22.16 7.45
C PHE A 17 5.05 -22.77 7.06
N ALA A 18 6.05 -21.90 6.91
CA ALA A 18 7.44 -22.30 6.66
C ALA A 18 8.38 -21.42 7.47
N VAL A 19 9.49 -22.00 7.87
CA VAL A 19 10.56 -21.25 8.55
C VAL A 19 11.53 -20.75 7.47
N ILE A 20 11.84 -19.47 7.50
CA ILE A 20 12.81 -18.86 6.60
C ILE A 20 14.17 -18.90 7.26
N LEU A 21 15.13 -19.52 6.60
CA LEU A 21 16.50 -19.61 7.08
C LEU A 21 17.40 -18.60 6.36
N ASP A 22 18.34 -18.04 7.09
CA ASP A 22 19.38 -17.20 6.51
C ASP A 22 20.48 -18.06 5.85
N GLU A 23 21.49 -17.42 5.30
CA GLU A 23 22.61 -18.06 4.60
C GLU A 23 23.47 -18.95 5.51
N TYR A 24 23.36 -18.76 6.81
CA TYR A 24 24.12 -19.49 7.82
C TYR A 24 23.30 -20.57 8.53
N GLY A 25 22.07 -20.80 8.07
CA GLY A 25 21.17 -21.76 8.68
C GLY A 25 20.43 -21.27 9.91
N GLY A 26 20.57 -19.98 10.25
CA GLY A 26 19.81 -19.35 11.33
C GLY A 26 18.39 -19.03 10.91
N THR A 27 17.48 -18.95 11.86
CA THR A 27 16.08 -18.60 11.59
C THR A 27 15.94 -17.10 11.35
N GLU A 28 15.53 -16.71 10.15
CA GLU A 28 15.27 -15.33 9.80
C GLU A 28 13.83 -14.92 10.12
N GLY A 29 12.90 -15.84 9.98
CA GLY A 29 11.50 -15.58 10.27
C GLY A 29 10.61 -16.76 9.94
N VAL A 30 9.31 -16.53 10.07
CA VAL A 30 8.26 -17.50 9.73
C VAL A 30 7.36 -16.89 8.66
N LEU A 31 7.07 -17.66 7.61
CA LEU A 31 6.17 -17.26 6.55
C LEU A 31 4.93 -18.16 6.60
N THR A 32 3.75 -17.55 6.63
CA THR A 32 2.50 -18.31 6.64
C THR A 32 1.85 -18.30 5.26
N MET A 33 0.98 -19.28 5.01
CA MET A 33 0.18 -19.31 3.78
C MET A 33 -0.69 -18.05 3.68
N GLU A 34 -1.18 -17.55 4.81
CA GLU A 34 -1.96 -16.32 4.86
C GLU A 34 -1.15 -15.12 4.42
N ASP A 35 0.13 -15.03 4.81
CA ASP A 35 1.04 -13.96 4.38
C ASP A 35 1.25 -13.97 2.86
N ILE A 36 1.41 -15.17 2.29
CA ILE A 36 1.59 -15.33 0.85
C ILE A 36 0.31 -14.97 0.10
N LEU A 37 -0.82 -15.43 0.59
CA LEU A 37 -2.12 -15.11 -0.02
C LEU A 37 -2.41 -13.63 0.07
N GLU A 38 -2.04 -12.98 1.17
CA GLU A 38 -2.18 -11.54 1.31
C GLU A 38 -1.31 -10.78 0.29
N GLU A 39 -0.09 -11.24 0.05
CA GLU A 39 0.80 -10.62 -0.93
C GLU A 39 0.30 -10.81 -2.37
N ILE A 40 -0.26 -11.97 -2.69
CA ILE A 40 -0.74 -12.29 -4.04
C ILE A 40 -2.18 -11.79 -4.25
N VAL A 41 -3.04 -11.94 -3.26
CA VAL A 41 -4.49 -11.75 -3.34
C VAL A 41 -4.96 -10.59 -2.46
N GLY A 42 -4.17 -10.16 -1.49
CA GLY A 42 -4.51 -9.09 -0.57
C GLY A 42 -4.70 -7.73 -1.23
N GLU A 43 -4.22 -7.61 -2.43
CA GLU A 43 -4.42 -6.44 -3.28
C GLU A 43 -5.63 -6.60 -4.19
N ILE A 44 -6.23 -7.79 -4.19
CA ILE A 44 -7.49 -8.06 -4.88
C ILE A 44 -8.58 -7.97 -3.83
N TRP A 45 -9.34 -6.90 -3.88
CA TRP A 45 -10.46 -6.76 -2.96
C TRP A 45 -11.53 -7.79 -3.31
N ASP A 46 -12.28 -8.20 -2.30
CA ASP A 46 -13.31 -9.21 -2.46
C ASP A 46 -14.46 -8.66 -3.33
N GLU A 47 -14.87 -9.42 -4.34
CA GLU A 47 -15.99 -9.06 -5.20
C GLU A 47 -17.31 -8.93 -4.43
N SER A 48 -17.37 -9.45 -3.22
CA SER A 48 -18.53 -9.31 -2.34
C SER A 48 -18.60 -7.93 -1.67
N ASP A 49 -17.53 -7.14 -1.73
CA ASP A 49 -17.57 -5.77 -1.24
C ASP A 49 -18.46 -4.92 -2.15
N ASP A 50 -19.31 -4.11 -1.55
CA ASP A 50 -20.33 -3.36 -2.26
C ASP A 50 -19.68 -2.41 -3.27
N PRO A 51 -19.95 -2.59 -4.59
CA PRO A 51 -19.34 -1.72 -5.61
C PRO A 51 -19.81 -0.26 -5.55
N GLU A 52 -20.80 0.05 -4.74
CA GLU A 52 -21.28 1.40 -4.58
C GLU A 52 -20.45 2.22 -3.59
N GLU A 53 -19.65 1.59 -2.75
CA GLU A 53 -18.80 2.32 -1.81
C GLU A 53 -17.48 2.74 -2.47
N PRO A 54 -17.10 4.03 -2.36
CA PRO A 54 -15.87 4.51 -2.97
C PRO A 54 -14.61 4.02 -2.28
N TYR A 55 -14.75 3.44 -1.09
CA TYR A 55 -13.62 2.87 -0.36
C TYR A 55 -14.07 1.76 0.57
N VAL A 56 -13.12 0.90 0.93
CA VAL A 56 -13.33 -0.19 1.89
C VAL A 56 -12.13 -0.22 2.84
N LYS A 57 -12.39 -0.34 4.13
CA LYS A 57 -11.33 -0.51 5.11
C LYS A 57 -11.00 -1.99 5.26
N THR A 58 -9.73 -2.36 5.10
CA THR A 58 -9.29 -3.74 5.25
C THR A 58 -9.08 -4.10 6.72
N LYS A 59 -8.98 -5.40 7.01
CA LYS A 59 -8.71 -5.90 8.35
C LYS A 59 -7.37 -5.41 8.92
N ASN A 60 -6.42 -5.10 8.06
CA ASN A 60 -5.10 -4.62 8.45
C ASN A 60 -5.05 -3.12 8.73
N GLY A 61 -6.18 -2.44 8.64
CA GLY A 61 -6.25 -1.00 8.84
C GLY A 61 -5.87 -0.16 7.61
N SER A 62 -5.61 -0.81 6.48
CA SER A 62 -5.43 -0.13 5.20
C SER A 62 -6.79 0.13 4.56
N TYR A 63 -6.79 0.96 3.51
CA TYR A 63 -8.01 1.27 2.75
C TYR A 63 -7.81 0.87 1.30
N ILE A 64 -8.85 0.31 0.70
CA ILE A 64 -8.91 0.13 -0.76
C ILE A 64 -9.84 1.22 -1.29
N VAL A 65 -9.31 2.10 -2.10
CA VAL A 65 -10.00 3.30 -2.59
C VAL A 65 -10.18 3.20 -4.10
N ASP A 66 -11.37 3.56 -4.58
CA ASP A 66 -11.62 3.67 -6.01
C ASP A 66 -10.87 4.89 -6.56
N GLY A 67 -10.13 4.71 -7.65
CA GLY A 67 -9.40 5.80 -8.29
C GLY A 67 -10.31 6.93 -8.81
N LYS A 68 -11.58 6.64 -9.02
CA LYS A 68 -12.58 7.63 -9.42
C LYS A 68 -13.19 8.41 -8.25
N MET A 69 -12.81 8.08 -7.01
CA MET A 69 -13.28 8.81 -5.84
C MET A 69 -12.94 10.29 -5.96
N ASN A 70 -13.89 11.13 -5.61
CA ASN A 70 -13.67 12.57 -5.61
C ASN A 70 -12.54 12.95 -4.67
N LEU A 71 -11.63 13.81 -5.12
CA LEU A 71 -10.45 14.18 -4.34
C LEU A 71 -10.81 14.90 -3.03
N GLU A 72 -11.85 15.72 -3.04
CA GLU A 72 -12.32 16.38 -1.83
C GLU A 72 -12.82 15.37 -0.80
N ASP A 73 -13.61 14.38 -1.24
CA ASP A 73 -14.09 13.30 -0.37
C ASP A 73 -12.93 12.46 0.16
N PHE A 74 -11.92 12.21 -0.66
CA PHE A 74 -10.70 11.53 -0.24
C PHE A 74 -9.96 12.31 0.84
N CYS A 75 -9.85 13.61 0.69
CA CYS A 75 -9.22 14.48 1.69
C CYS A 75 -9.99 14.44 3.01
N ASP A 76 -11.31 14.47 2.97
CA ASP A 76 -12.15 14.37 4.16
C ASP A 76 -11.96 13.03 4.87
N LEU A 77 -11.85 11.95 4.11
CA LEU A 77 -11.64 10.60 4.67
C LEU A 77 -10.32 10.49 5.44
N PHE A 78 -9.26 11.12 4.93
CA PHE A 78 -7.92 11.03 5.51
C PHE A 78 -7.48 12.28 6.28
N ASP A 79 -8.40 13.16 6.59
CA ASP A 79 -8.13 14.39 7.34
C ASP A 79 -7.05 15.25 6.70
N LEU A 80 -7.15 15.42 5.39
CA LEU A 80 -6.28 16.29 4.60
C LEU A 80 -7.02 17.58 4.26
N ASP A 81 -6.26 18.65 4.09
CA ASP A 81 -6.83 19.93 3.66
C ASP A 81 -6.83 20.00 2.13
N TYR A 82 -8.02 19.91 1.55
CA TYR A 82 -8.19 19.99 0.10
C TYR A 82 -7.71 21.33 -0.47
N GLU A 83 -7.85 22.42 0.30
CA GLU A 83 -7.43 23.75 -0.15
C GLU A 83 -5.91 23.89 -0.29
N GLU A 84 -5.14 23.03 0.39
CA GLU A 84 -3.68 23.00 0.25
C GLU A 84 -3.24 22.28 -1.03
N ILE A 85 -4.13 21.55 -1.70
CA ILE A 85 -3.80 20.78 -2.89
C ILE A 85 -4.03 21.65 -4.13
N ASP A 86 -2.95 21.97 -4.82
CA ASP A 86 -3.01 22.70 -6.07
C ASP A 86 -2.99 21.70 -7.24
N THR A 87 -4.17 21.31 -7.71
CA THR A 87 -4.32 20.36 -8.81
C THR A 87 -5.55 20.69 -9.65
N GLU A 88 -5.47 20.38 -10.93
CA GLU A 88 -6.61 20.45 -11.84
C GLU A 88 -7.44 19.16 -11.84
N TYR A 89 -6.93 18.10 -11.22
CA TYR A 89 -7.62 16.82 -11.18
C TYR A 89 -8.70 16.81 -10.08
N VAL A 90 -9.83 16.20 -10.38
CA VAL A 90 -10.95 16.10 -9.45
C VAL A 90 -11.06 14.74 -8.78
N THR A 91 -10.25 13.77 -9.21
CA THR A 91 -10.25 12.41 -8.64
C THR A 91 -8.90 12.09 -8.02
N ILE A 92 -8.92 11.15 -7.05
CA ILE A 92 -7.67 10.71 -6.42
C ILE A 92 -6.76 10.00 -7.43
N GLY A 93 -7.32 9.25 -8.36
CA GLY A 93 -6.54 8.60 -9.42
C GLY A 93 -5.82 9.62 -10.30
N GLY A 94 -6.50 10.67 -10.71
CA GLY A 94 -5.89 11.75 -11.48
C GLY A 94 -4.80 12.48 -10.71
N PHE A 95 -5.05 12.76 -9.44
CA PHE A 95 -4.05 13.40 -8.58
C PHE A 95 -2.79 12.53 -8.41
N CYS A 96 -2.96 11.22 -8.28
CA CYS A 96 -1.82 10.30 -8.23
C CYS A 96 -0.99 10.33 -9.51
N ILE A 97 -1.63 10.44 -10.67
CA ILE A 97 -0.93 10.57 -11.95
C ILE A 97 -0.10 11.87 -11.99
N GLU A 98 -0.66 12.97 -11.48
CA GLU A 98 0.09 14.22 -11.34
C GLU A 98 1.30 14.06 -10.43
N LEU A 99 1.16 13.35 -9.31
CA LEU A 99 2.27 13.06 -8.39
C LEU A 99 3.33 12.15 -9.03
N LEU A 100 2.98 11.42 -10.07
CA LEU A 100 3.91 10.61 -10.87
C LEU A 100 4.50 11.41 -12.05
N ASP A 101 4.47 12.74 -12.00
CA ASP A 101 4.96 13.65 -13.05
C ASP A 101 4.23 13.44 -14.39
N ASP A 102 2.91 13.17 -14.31
CA ASP A 102 2.04 12.88 -15.46
C ASP A 102 2.48 11.68 -16.28
N ASN A 103 3.27 10.78 -15.69
CA ASN A 103 3.60 9.51 -16.28
C ASN A 103 2.47 8.50 -16.06
N PHE A 104 2.37 7.53 -16.95
CA PHE A 104 1.40 6.47 -16.78
C PHE A 104 1.67 5.65 -15.51
N ALA A 105 0.61 5.42 -14.74
CA ALA A 105 0.70 4.57 -13.57
C ALA A 105 0.91 3.12 -13.97
N LYS A 106 1.69 2.41 -13.18
CA LYS A 106 1.92 0.97 -13.32
C LYS A 106 1.47 0.25 -12.07
N LEU A 107 1.11 -1.02 -12.23
CA LEU A 107 0.80 -1.85 -11.06
C LEU A 107 1.97 -1.84 -10.09
N ASN A 108 1.65 -1.73 -8.81
CA ASN A 108 2.59 -1.69 -7.70
C ASN A 108 3.40 -0.39 -7.58
N ASP A 109 3.09 0.63 -8.37
CA ASP A 109 3.66 1.95 -8.12
C ASP A 109 3.22 2.45 -6.75
N VAL A 110 4.15 3.00 -6.00
CA VAL A 110 3.91 3.54 -4.66
C VAL A 110 4.10 5.04 -4.71
N ILE A 111 3.09 5.75 -4.24
CA ILE A 111 3.08 7.21 -4.18
C ILE A 111 2.97 7.60 -2.73
N ILE A 112 3.85 8.46 -2.27
CA ILE A 112 3.82 8.95 -0.89
C ILE A 112 3.38 10.41 -0.92
N TYR A 113 2.31 10.70 -0.19
CA TYR A 113 1.80 12.05 -0.02
C TYR A 113 1.49 12.29 1.46
N LYS A 114 2.19 13.22 2.07
CA LYS A 114 2.12 13.47 3.53
C LYS A 114 2.32 12.16 4.31
N ASN A 115 1.35 11.76 5.13
CA ASN A 115 1.42 10.53 5.91
C ASN A 115 0.75 9.33 5.23
N LEU A 116 0.42 9.46 3.95
CA LEU A 116 -0.24 8.40 3.19
C LEU A 116 0.74 7.71 2.24
N GLU A 117 0.71 6.40 2.24
CA GLU A 117 1.39 5.56 1.27
C GLU A 117 0.32 4.93 0.37
N MET A 118 0.33 5.30 -0.90
CA MET A 118 -0.68 4.90 -1.87
C MET A 118 -0.06 3.96 -2.90
N LYS A 119 -0.54 2.73 -2.94
CA LYS A 119 -0.06 1.73 -3.90
C LYS A 119 -1.11 1.48 -4.97
N VAL A 120 -0.69 1.52 -6.22
CA VAL A 120 -1.57 1.25 -7.36
C VAL A 120 -1.79 -0.27 -7.46
N ILE A 121 -3.01 -0.71 -7.24
CA ILE A 121 -3.34 -2.16 -7.23
C ILE A 121 -4.19 -2.59 -8.42
N ALA A 122 -4.81 -1.64 -9.14
CA ALA A 122 -5.54 -1.94 -10.37
C ALA A 122 -5.49 -0.74 -11.31
N ILE A 123 -5.26 -1.02 -12.58
CA ILE A 123 -5.30 -0.05 -13.66
C ILE A 123 -6.16 -0.60 -14.79
N ASP A 124 -6.77 0.29 -15.56
CA ASP A 124 -7.57 -0.10 -16.73
C ASP A 124 -6.71 -0.16 -18.00
N GLU A 125 -7.35 -0.49 -19.14
CA GLU A 125 -6.68 -0.56 -20.43
C GLU A 125 -6.07 0.76 -20.89
N LYS A 126 -6.60 1.88 -20.37
CA LYS A 126 -6.10 3.24 -20.68
C LYS A 126 -5.03 3.70 -19.70
N GLN A 127 -4.59 2.81 -18.81
CA GLN A 127 -3.62 3.10 -17.75
C GLN A 127 -4.14 4.12 -16.73
N THR A 128 -5.45 4.19 -16.58
CA THR A 128 -6.09 4.97 -15.52
C THR A 128 -6.12 4.14 -14.24
N ILE A 129 -5.83 4.76 -13.12
CA ILE A 129 -5.84 4.07 -11.84
C ILE A 129 -7.27 3.72 -11.45
N GLU A 130 -7.56 2.44 -11.30
CA GLU A 130 -8.87 1.96 -10.86
C GLU A 130 -8.96 1.78 -9.35
N LYS A 131 -7.90 1.27 -8.73
CA LYS A 131 -7.87 1.00 -7.29
C LYS A 131 -6.52 1.36 -6.70
N LEU A 132 -6.57 1.91 -5.48
CA LEU A 132 -5.42 2.26 -4.68
C LEU A 132 -5.54 1.59 -3.31
N LYS A 133 -4.42 1.05 -2.82
CA LYS A 133 -4.32 0.61 -1.43
C LYS A 133 -3.65 1.72 -0.63
N ILE A 134 -4.36 2.27 0.34
CA ILE A 134 -3.88 3.37 1.14
C ILE A 134 -3.47 2.88 2.52
N LYS A 135 -2.23 3.11 2.85
CA LYS A 135 -1.71 2.87 4.19
C LYS A 135 -1.48 4.21 4.87
N VAL A 136 -2.10 4.40 6.03
CA VAL A 136 -1.94 5.63 6.81
C VAL A 136 -0.80 5.41 7.79
N ASN A 137 0.27 6.18 7.63
CA ASN A 137 1.38 6.20 8.57
C ASN A 137 1.07 7.21 9.68
N GLU A 138 1.76 7.08 10.81
CA GLU A 138 1.63 8.06 11.88
C GLU A 138 2.06 9.44 11.36
N LYS A 139 1.26 10.46 11.67
CA LYS A 139 1.64 11.83 11.35
C LYS A 139 2.91 12.17 12.13
N GLU A 140 3.93 12.62 11.42
CA GLU A 140 5.11 13.14 12.08
C GLU A 140 4.72 14.40 12.85
N GLU A 141 5.11 14.47 14.10
CA GLU A 141 4.93 15.70 14.85
C GLU A 141 5.77 16.79 14.17
N GLU A 142 5.13 17.91 13.85
CA GLU A 142 5.76 19.01 13.12
C GLU A 142 7.04 19.55 13.80
N ASP A 143 7.21 19.24 15.06
CA ASP A 143 8.33 19.74 15.88
C ASP A 143 9.62 18.91 15.74
N LYS A 144 9.59 17.76 15.04
CA LYS A 144 10.81 16.97 14.87
C LYS A 144 11.29 17.03 13.44
N PRO A 145 12.46 17.62 13.18
CA PRO A 145 13.05 17.57 11.85
C PRO A 145 13.27 16.13 11.39
N PHE A 146 12.97 15.86 10.15
CA PHE A 146 13.09 14.53 9.56
C PHE A 146 14.49 13.92 9.76
N HIS A 147 15.53 14.71 9.56
CA HIS A 147 16.92 14.25 9.70
C HIS A 147 17.26 13.81 11.13
N LYS A 148 16.65 14.41 12.13
CA LYS A 148 16.87 14.03 13.54
C LYS A 148 16.30 12.63 13.81
N LYS A 149 15.14 12.32 13.27
CA LYS A 149 14.52 11.01 13.40
C LYS A 149 15.35 9.91 12.73
N VAL A 150 15.93 10.20 11.58
CA VAL A 150 16.82 9.28 10.87
C VAL A 150 18.10 9.02 11.69
N ILE A 151 18.69 10.05 12.28
CA ILE A 151 19.89 9.94 13.12
C ILE A 151 19.59 9.07 14.35
N GLU A 152 18.45 9.26 14.99
CA GLU A 152 18.05 8.45 16.14
C GLU A 152 17.89 6.98 15.77
N SER A 153 17.33 6.69 14.60
CA SER A 153 17.21 5.31 14.08
C SER A 153 18.57 4.67 13.83
N ILE A 154 19.50 5.41 13.26
CA ILE A 154 20.86 4.93 12.99
C ILE A 154 21.60 4.68 14.28
N SER A 155 21.50 5.61 15.25
CA SER A 155 22.12 5.46 16.57
C SER A 155 21.58 4.24 17.32
N GLY A 156 20.30 3.96 17.21
CA GLY A 156 19.68 2.79 17.82
C GLY A 156 20.15 1.47 17.22
N GLN A 157 20.65 1.46 15.99
CA GLN A 157 21.17 0.27 15.33
C GLN A 157 22.63 -0.03 15.67
N ASP A 158 23.39 0.97 16.07
CA ASP A 158 24.82 0.85 16.39
C ASP A 158 25.07 0.34 17.83
N ASP A 159 24.05 0.29 18.62
CA ASP A 159 24.10 -0.26 19.96
C ASP A 159 23.70 -1.76 19.93
#